data_bc886adfa630ebf3c532012e411770cc
#
_entry.id   bc886adfa630ebf3c532012e411770cc
#
_cell.length_a   1.000
_cell.length_b   1.000
_cell.length_c   1.000
_cell.angle_alpha   90.00
_cell.angle_beta   90.00
_cell.angle_gamma   90.00
#
_symmetry.space_group_name_H-M   'P 1'
#
loop_
_entity.id
_entity.type
_entity.pdbx_description
1 polymer ?
#
loop_
_entity_poly.entity_id
_entity_poly.type
_entity_poly.pdbx_seq_one_letter_code
_entity_poly.pdbx_strand_id
1 'polypeptide(L)'
;HIPRDPDFLYYFYTIPAQLFVPRFLWPDKPVNDLGVWWVSNTVTGNMSNSSTAFGPVGFLYLTFDILAVIIGFLIISFLLKLCEQLLNSGKDGAVLTGVIFLSSLYTNEAGFNTYVVEGIRFLIIGIIFQAIILRRIWK
;
A
#
# COMPACT_ATOMS: atom_id res chain seq x y z
N HIS A 1 13.01 21.27 12.53
CA HIS A 1 13.36 19.88 12.85
C HIS A 1 12.04 19.13 13.01
N ILE A 2 11.67 18.31 12.02
CA ILE A 2 10.45 17.52 12.09
C ILE A 2 10.72 16.35 13.02
N PRO A 3 9.96 16.19 14.12
CA PRO A 3 10.15 15.05 15.01
C PRO A 3 9.90 13.75 14.25
N ARG A 4 10.84 12.82 14.34
CA ARG A 4 10.67 11.46 13.79
C ARG A 4 10.06 10.59 14.87
N ASP A 5 8.95 9.94 14.54
CA ASP A 5 8.36 8.94 15.40
C ASP A 5 9.14 7.62 15.22
N PRO A 6 9.67 7.00 16.28
CA PRO A 6 10.30 5.69 16.20
C PRO A 6 9.38 4.61 15.64
N ASP A 7 8.08 4.77 15.73
CA ASP A 7 7.10 3.82 15.24
C ASP A 7 7.02 3.76 13.69
N PHE A 8 7.52 4.78 12.97
CA PHE A 8 7.58 4.75 11.51
C PHE A 8 8.36 3.55 10.97
N LEU A 9 9.48 3.23 11.57
CA LEU A 9 10.28 2.06 11.21
C LEU A 9 9.51 0.76 11.47
N TYR A 10 8.79 0.68 12.59
CA TYR A 10 7.95 -0.45 12.91
C TYR A 10 6.89 -0.71 11.83
N TYR A 11 6.20 0.32 11.37
CA TYR A 11 5.23 0.19 10.27
C TYR A 11 5.86 -0.34 9.00
N PHE A 12 7.08 0.06 8.69
CA PHE A 12 7.80 -0.41 7.51
C PHE A 12 8.21 -1.88 7.61
N TYR A 13 8.80 -2.29 8.72
CA TYR A 13 9.22 -3.67 8.93
C TYR A 13 8.05 -4.66 9.05
N THR A 14 6.89 -4.20 9.43
CA THR A 14 5.70 -5.06 9.54
C THR A 14 4.95 -5.24 8.23
N ILE A 15 5.34 -4.55 7.14
CA ILE A 15 4.70 -4.70 5.82
C ILE A 15 4.54 -6.17 5.40
N PRO A 16 5.55 -7.05 5.45
CA PRO A 16 5.38 -8.44 5.04
C PRO A 16 4.36 -9.19 5.90
N ALA A 17 4.35 -8.95 7.21
CA ALA A 17 3.36 -9.54 8.11
C ALA A 17 1.95 -8.99 7.84
N GLN A 18 1.83 -7.70 7.55
CA GLN A 18 0.57 -7.06 7.21
C GLN A 18 -0.05 -7.61 5.91
N LEU A 19 0.77 -8.09 4.96
CA LEU A 19 0.31 -8.71 3.73
C LEU A 19 -0.45 -10.02 3.98
N PHE A 20 0.11 -10.88 4.82
CA PHE A 20 -0.34 -12.26 4.95
C PHE A 20 -1.22 -12.53 6.17
N VAL A 21 -1.12 -11.72 7.22
CA VAL A 21 -1.87 -11.93 8.45
C VAL A 21 -3.17 -11.12 8.45
N PRO A 22 -4.34 -11.78 8.39
CA PRO A 22 -5.63 -11.13 8.51
C PRO A 22 -5.83 -10.52 9.91
N ARG A 23 -6.66 -9.49 10.01
CA ARG A 23 -6.89 -8.76 11.26
C ARG A 23 -7.50 -9.62 12.38
N PHE A 24 -8.26 -10.64 12.04
CA PHE A 24 -8.84 -11.56 13.04
C PHE A 24 -7.80 -12.45 13.73
N LEU A 25 -6.63 -12.69 13.09
CA LEU A 25 -5.49 -13.40 13.68
C LEU A 25 -4.51 -12.45 14.37
N TRP A 26 -4.58 -11.18 14.08
CA TRP A 26 -3.74 -10.14 14.67
C TRP A 26 -4.60 -8.93 15.04
N PRO A 27 -5.31 -8.96 16.20
CA PRO A 27 -6.20 -7.90 16.63
C PRO A 27 -5.47 -6.55 16.78
N ASP A 28 -4.26 -6.58 17.32
CA ASP A 28 -3.40 -5.40 17.53
C ASP A 28 -2.58 -5.02 16.28
N LYS A 29 -3.02 -5.48 15.11
CA LYS A 29 -2.38 -5.10 13.84
C LYS A 29 -2.33 -3.57 13.71
N PRO A 30 -1.13 -2.99 13.50
CA PRO A 30 -0.97 -1.55 13.46
C PRO A 30 -1.91 -0.91 12.44
N VAL A 31 -2.61 0.13 12.89
CA VAL A 31 -3.42 0.99 12.05
C VAL A 31 -2.52 2.14 11.60
N ASN A 32 -2.58 2.47 10.34
CA ASN A 32 -1.75 3.54 9.78
C ASN A 32 -2.37 4.91 10.10
N ASP A 33 -2.26 5.35 11.35
CA ASP A 33 -2.79 6.63 11.84
C ASP A 33 -1.78 7.78 11.72
N LEU A 34 -0.91 7.72 10.72
CA LEU A 34 0.12 8.73 10.49
C LEU A 34 -0.46 10.14 10.31
N GLY A 35 -1.65 10.23 9.71
CA GLY A 35 -2.35 11.50 9.57
C GLY A 35 -2.76 12.11 10.92
N VAL A 36 -3.21 11.28 11.86
CA VAL A 36 -3.55 11.71 13.23
C VAL A 36 -2.30 12.12 13.98
N TRP A 37 -1.24 11.31 13.89
CA TRP A 37 0.05 11.62 14.52
C TRP A 37 0.62 12.95 14.02
N TRP A 38 0.60 13.18 12.71
CA TRP A 38 1.11 14.43 12.10
C TRP A 38 0.33 15.65 12.57
N VAL A 39 -1.00 15.58 12.52
CA VAL A 39 -1.86 16.70 12.95
C VAL A 39 -1.62 16.99 14.44
N SER A 40 -1.57 15.96 15.27
CA SER A 40 -1.37 16.11 16.72
C SER A 40 -0.02 16.72 17.06
N ASN A 41 1.06 16.29 16.42
CA ASN A 41 2.42 16.72 16.80
C ASN A 41 2.91 17.97 16.06
N THR A 42 2.38 18.27 14.87
CA THR A 42 2.92 19.33 14.04
C THR A 42 1.98 20.51 13.89
N VAL A 43 0.67 20.25 13.84
CA VAL A 43 -0.32 21.31 13.57
C VAL A 43 -0.94 21.84 14.85
N THR A 44 -1.41 20.96 15.71
CA THR A 44 -2.17 21.36 16.91
C THR A 44 -1.34 21.35 18.19
N GLY A 45 -0.25 20.60 18.24
CA GLY A 45 0.55 20.39 19.45
C GLY A 45 -0.18 19.65 20.58
N ASN A 46 -1.41 19.21 20.34
CA ASN A 46 -2.27 18.51 21.28
C ASN A 46 -2.86 17.27 20.61
N MET A 47 -3.28 16.28 21.41
CA MET A 47 -3.99 15.11 20.90
C MET A 47 -5.24 15.55 20.11
N SER A 48 -5.25 15.26 18.83
CA SER A 48 -6.36 15.57 17.89
C SER A 48 -6.88 14.29 17.27
N ASN A 49 -8.20 14.18 17.17
CA ASN A 49 -8.84 13.10 16.39
C ASN A 49 -8.95 13.46 14.91
N SER A 50 -8.45 14.62 14.50
CA SER A 50 -8.36 15.01 13.10
C SER A 50 -7.24 14.25 12.41
N SER A 51 -7.54 13.67 11.27
CA SER A 51 -6.56 13.01 10.40
C SER A 51 -6.41 13.80 9.10
N THR A 52 -5.19 13.87 8.59
CA THR A 52 -4.93 14.36 7.23
C THR A 52 -4.40 13.22 6.38
N ALA A 53 -4.73 13.26 5.08
CA ALA A 53 -4.17 12.29 4.14
C ALA A 53 -2.64 12.46 4.07
N PHE A 54 -1.93 11.41 4.42
CA PHE A 54 -0.47 11.39 4.43
C PHE A 54 0.01 10.56 3.24
N GLY A 55 0.19 11.22 2.12
CA GLY A 55 0.58 10.54 0.88
C GLY A 55 1.92 9.79 0.98
N PRO A 56 2.22 8.91 0.01
CA PRO A 56 3.42 8.07 0.03
C PRO A 56 4.74 8.87 0.14
N VAL A 57 4.79 10.09 -0.41
CA VAL A 57 5.97 10.98 -0.30
C VAL A 57 6.27 11.32 1.15
N GLY A 58 5.25 11.80 1.88
CA GLY A 58 5.41 12.20 3.28
C GLY A 58 5.81 11.02 4.15
N PHE A 59 5.16 9.86 3.97
CA PHE A 59 5.51 8.65 4.70
C PHE A 59 6.97 8.25 4.48
N LEU A 60 7.41 8.16 3.24
CA LEU A 60 8.78 7.76 2.89
C LEU A 60 9.82 8.75 3.40
N TYR A 61 9.54 10.05 3.25
CA TYR A 61 10.45 11.10 3.72
C TYR A 61 10.64 11.06 5.24
N LEU A 62 9.57 10.85 5.99
CA LEU A 62 9.64 10.78 7.45
C LEU A 62 10.32 9.49 7.94
N THR A 63 10.26 8.41 7.15
CA THR A 63 10.88 7.13 7.54
C THR A 63 12.40 7.14 7.34
N PHE A 64 12.89 7.48 6.16
CA PHE A 64 14.32 7.35 5.78
C PHE A 64 14.86 8.50 4.92
N ASP A 65 14.22 9.68 4.95
CA ASP A 65 14.62 10.84 4.17
C ASP A 65 14.42 10.68 2.64
N ILE A 66 15.11 11.52 1.89
CA ILE A 66 15.00 11.63 0.42
C ILE A 66 15.34 10.32 -0.29
N LEU A 67 16.24 9.52 0.26
CA LEU A 67 16.61 8.22 -0.32
C LEU A 67 15.42 7.26 -0.33
N ALA A 68 14.63 7.24 0.75
CA ALA A 68 13.42 6.41 0.81
C ALA A 68 12.37 6.86 -0.21
N VAL A 69 12.25 8.16 -0.43
CA VAL A 69 11.35 8.71 -1.47
C VAL A 69 11.75 8.19 -2.84
N ILE A 70 13.04 8.27 -3.18
CA ILE A 70 13.55 7.79 -4.48
C ILE A 70 13.27 6.30 -4.65
N ILE A 71 13.68 5.47 -3.67
CA ILE A 71 13.50 4.01 -3.72
C ILE A 71 12.00 3.66 -3.76
N GLY A 72 11.18 4.31 -2.94
CA GLY A 72 9.75 4.06 -2.89
C GLY A 72 9.06 4.37 -4.22
N PHE A 73 9.42 5.47 -4.87
CA PHE A 73 8.88 5.80 -6.19
C PHE A 73 9.38 4.86 -7.29
N LEU A 74 10.59 4.31 -7.19
CA LEU A 74 11.03 3.23 -8.08
C LEU A 74 10.16 1.97 -7.91
N ILE A 75 9.81 1.61 -6.67
CA ILE A 75 8.91 0.49 -6.39
C ILE A 75 7.51 0.75 -6.97
N ILE A 76 6.95 1.94 -6.73
CA ILE A 76 5.64 2.31 -7.30
C ILE A 76 5.68 2.27 -8.83
N SER A 77 6.72 2.82 -9.45
CA SER A 77 6.90 2.81 -10.90
C SER A 77 6.98 1.38 -11.46
N PHE A 78 7.67 0.49 -10.75
CA PHE A 78 7.72 -0.93 -11.11
C PHE A 78 6.35 -1.58 -11.04
N LEU A 79 5.57 -1.33 -9.97
CA LEU A 79 4.20 -1.85 -9.83
C LEU A 79 3.28 -1.32 -10.93
N LEU A 80 3.37 -0.04 -11.27
CA LEU A 80 2.60 0.54 -12.37
C LEU A 80 2.99 -0.05 -13.73
N LYS A 81 4.29 -0.29 -13.96
CA LYS A 81 4.76 -0.96 -15.17
C LYS A 81 4.22 -2.38 -15.29
N LEU A 82 4.17 -3.10 -14.19
CA LEU A 82 3.60 -4.45 -14.13
C LEU A 82 2.08 -4.40 -14.41
N CYS A 83 1.37 -3.41 -13.89
CA CYS A 83 -0.03 -3.17 -14.20
C CYS A 83 -0.24 -2.91 -15.71
N GLU A 84 0.57 -2.04 -16.31
CA GLU A 84 0.54 -1.75 -17.73
C GLU A 84 0.74 -3.03 -18.59
N GLN A 85 1.71 -3.88 -18.22
CA GLN A 85 1.95 -5.15 -18.90
C GLN A 85 0.77 -6.11 -18.79
N LEU A 86 0.10 -6.18 -17.64
CA LEU A 86 -1.10 -7.00 -17.47
C LEU A 86 -2.25 -6.50 -18.33
N LEU A 87 -2.48 -5.20 -18.37
CA LEU A 87 -3.53 -4.58 -19.19
C LEU A 87 -3.30 -4.77 -20.70
N ASN A 88 -2.04 -4.70 -21.13
CA ASN A 88 -1.66 -4.83 -22.54
C ASN A 88 -1.40 -6.28 -22.98
N SER A 89 -1.61 -7.27 -22.12
CA SER A 89 -1.27 -8.67 -22.42
C SER A 89 -2.15 -9.34 -23.45
N GLY A 90 -3.31 -8.77 -23.78
CA GLY A 90 -4.31 -9.35 -24.69
C GLY A 90 -5.00 -10.61 -24.15
N LYS A 91 -4.76 -11.00 -22.89
CA LYS A 91 -5.41 -12.14 -22.25
C LYS A 91 -6.45 -11.62 -21.24
N ASP A 92 -7.71 -11.99 -21.42
CA ASP A 92 -8.83 -11.48 -20.59
C ASP A 92 -8.58 -11.58 -19.09
N GLY A 93 -8.00 -12.71 -18.63
CA GLY A 93 -7.68 -12.90 -17.23
C GLY A 93 -6.58 -11.98 -16.71
N ALA A 94 -5.58 -11.70 -17.51
CA ALA A 94 -4.50 -10.79 -17.14
C ALA A 94 -5.00 -9.34 -17.13
N VAL A 95 -5.83 -8.97 -18.11
CA VAL A 95 -6.48 -7.66 -18.16
C VAL A 95 -7.34 -7.43 -16.93
N LEU A 96 -8.19 -8.41 -16.55
CA LEU A 96 -9.01 -8.34 -15.34
C LEU A 96 -8.14 -8.16 -14.09
N THR A 97 -7.06 -8.94 -13.96
CA THR A 97 -6.10 -8.79 -12.87
C THR A 97 -5.48 -7.38 -12.84
N GLY A 98 -5.12 -6.85 -13.99
CA GLY A 98 -4.59 -5.49 -14.13
C GLY A 98 -5.59 -4.42 -13.70
N VAL A 99 -6.86 -4.55 -14.06
CA VAL A 99 -7.94 -3.64 -13.65
C VAL A 99 -8.15 -3.67 -12.14
N ILE A 100 -8.24 -4.87 -11.54
CA ILE A 100 -8.36 -5.02 -10.08
C ILE A 100 -7.16 -4.39 -9.37
N PHE A 101 -5.95 -4.63 -9.87
CA PHE A 101 -4.73 -4.06 -9.32
C PHE A 101 -4.70 -2.53 -9.43
N LEU A 102 -5.05 -1.98 -10.58
CA LEU A 102 -5.11 -0.54 -10.80
C LEU A 102 -6.13 0.13 -9.86
N SER A 103 -7.30 -0.49 -9.66
CA SER A 103 -8.32 0.06 -8.76
C SER A 103 -7.83 0.13 -7.31
N SER A 104 -7.02 -0.84 -6.87
CA SER A 104 -6.42 -0.82 -5.52
C SER A 104 -5.42 0.31 -5.35
N LEU A 105 -4.68 0.64 -6.39
CA LEU A 105 -3.71 1.73 -6.36
C LEU A 105 -4.39 3.10 -6.35
N TYR A 106 -5.52 3.24 -7.03
CA TYR A 106 -6.24 4.52 -7.15
C TYR A 106 -6.97 4.92 -5.86
N THR A 107 -7.51 3.97 -5.12
CA THR A 107 -8.32 4.26 -3.93
C THR A 107 -7.50 4.58 -2.67
N ASN A 108 -6.19 4.53 -2.75
CA ASN A 108 -5.32 4.60 -1.59
C ASN A 108 -4.73 6.00 -1.39
N GLU A 109 -5.43 6.85 -0.65
CA GLU A 109 -4.88 8.09 -0.09
C GLU A 109 -3.94 7.83 1.11
N ALA A 110 -3.78 6.57 1.49
CA ALA A 110 -3.00 6.12 2.62
C ALA A 110 -1.48 6.12 2.33
N GLY A 111 -0.67 5.97 3.36
CA GLY A 111 0.78 5.96 3.27
C GLY A 111 1.33 4.84 2.36
N PHE A 112 2.60 4.95 2.02
CA PHE A 112 3.32 4.04 1.11
C PHE A 112 3.17 2.55 1.48
N ASN A 113 3.21 2.21 2.76
CA ASN A 113 3.03 0.83 3.23
C ASN A 113 1.67 0.25 2.82
N THR A 114 0.59 1.01 2.94
CA THR A 114 -0.75 0.58 2.53
C THR A 114 -0.81 0.40 1.01
N TYR A 115 -0.16 1.30 0.27
CA TYR A 115 -0.06 1.22 -1.19
C TYR A 115 0.58 -0.10 -1.64
N VAL A 116 1.70 -0.47 -1.04
CA VAL A 116 2.42 -1.71 -1.36
C VAL A 116 1.63 -2.93 -0.90
N VAL A 117 1.10 -2.90 0.33
CA VAL A 117 0.34 -4.02 0.91
C VAL A 117 -0.91 -4.32 0.10
N GLU A 118 -1.73 -3.31 -0.18
CA GLU A 118 -2.96 -3.51 -0.95
C GLU A 118 -2.66 -3.87 -2.40
N GLY A 119 -1.71 -3.20 -3.03
CA GLY A 119 -1.29 -3.52 -4.39
C GLY A 119 -0.89 -4.99 -4.56
N ILE A 120 0.01 -5.49 -3.71
CA ILE A 120 0.46 -6.90 -3.78
C ILE A 120 -0.70 -7.84 -3.45
N ARG A 121 -1.52 -7.53 -2.45
CA ARG A 121 -2.68 -8.36 -2.07
C ARG A 121 -3.65 -8.51 -3.22
N PHE A 122 -4.03 -7.42 -3.88
CA PHE A 122 -4.95 -7.46 -5.01
C PHE A 122 -4.35 -8.15 -6.24
N LEU A 123 -3.04 -8.03 -6.43
CA LEU A 123 -2.33 -8.77 -7.47
C LEU A 123 -2.40 -10.28 -7.22
N ILE A 124 -2.14 -10.73 -5.99
CA ILE A 124 -2.26 -12.15 -5.61
C ILE A 124 -3.69 -12.65 -5.79
N ILE A 125 -4.69 -11.88 -5.33
CA ILE A 125 -6.10 -12.23 -5.48
C ILE A 125 -6.45 -12.35 -6.98
N GLY A 126 -6.01 -11.43 -7.81
CA GLY A 126 -6.24 -11.47 -9.25
C GLY A 126 -5.64 -12.71 -9.92
N ILE A 127 -4.41 -13.09 -9.54
CA ILE A 127 -3.75 -14.31 -10.05
C ILE A 127 -4.52 -15.57 -9.61
N ILE A 128 -4.92 -15.64 -8.34
CA ILE A 128 -5.71 -16.78 -7.82
C ILE A 128 -7.06 -16.87 -8.54
N PHE A 129 -7.73 -15.75 -8.70
CA PHE A 129 -8.99 -15.68 -9.44
C PHE A 129 -8.85 -16.17 -10.87
N GLN A 130 -7.80 -15.73 -11.58
CA GLN A 130 -7.47 -16.19 -12.91
C GLN A 130 -7.21 -17.70 -12.94
N ALA A 131 -6.45 -18.25 -11.99
CA ALA A 131 -6.10 -19.65 -11.94
C ALA A 131 -7.30 -20.56 -11.64
N ILE A 132 -8.25 -20.12 -10.81
CA ILE A 132 -9.38 -20.95 -10.37
C ILE A 132 -10.57 -20.81 -11.33
N ILE A 133 -10.96 -19.59 -11.67
CA ILE A 133 -12.21 -19.34 -12.38
C ILE A 133 -12.06 -19.51 -13.89
N LEU A 134 -11.01 -18.95 -14.47
CA LEU A 134 -10.84 -19.06 -15.94
C LEU A 134 -10.47 -20.48 -16.39
N ARG A 135 -9.76 -21.26 -15.56
CA ARG A 135 -9.57 -22.69 -15.87
C ARG A 135 -10.86 -23.52 -15.87
N ARG A 136 -11.89 -23.06 -15.14
CA ARG A 136 -13.19 -23.77 -15.07
C ARG A 136 -14.12 -23.45 -16.23
N ILE A 137 -13.96 -22.28 -16.84
CA ILE A 137 -14.84 -21.83 -17.94
C ILE A 137 -14.35 -22.39 -19.28
N TRP A 138 -13.07 -22.78 -19.38
CA TRP A 138 -12.46 -23.30 -20.61
C TRP A 138 -12.29 -24.84 -20.63
N LYS A 139 -12.97 -25.58 -19.75
CA LYS A 139 -13.21 -27.02 -19.85
C LYS A 139 -14.69 -27.29 -20.14
#